data_d5bd34566f05a8e44a42eb9fd5fcc949
#
_entry.id   d5bd34566f05a8e44a42eb9fd5fcc949
#
_cell.length_a   1.000
_cell.length_b   1.000
_cell.length_c   1.000
_cell.angle_alpha   90.00
_cell.angle_beta   90.00
_cell.angle_gamma   90.00
#
_symmetry.space_group_name_H-M   'P 1'
#
loop_
_entity.id
_entity.type
_entity.pdbx_description
1 polymer ?
#
loop_
_entity_poly.entity_id
_entity_poly.type
_entity_poly.pdbx_seq_one_letter_code
_entity_poly.pdbx_strand_id
1 'polypeptide(L)'
;MKKVIILIVSALVLIAGGYFTIEYLKHKEIEEKFWKAQEVRVEKYIHYNIKDVKSITFTERETSPMGIPRLKGYINNNQQLDFVARISTTENFEDKFDCSAELGKLIKDPEKSVSEIENEEKKKIQE
;
A
#
# COMPACT_ATOMS: atom_id res chain seq x y z
N MET A 1 -20.76 -11.04 49.86
CA MET A 1 -20.60 -9.75 49.16
C MET A 1 -19.30 -9.63 48.38
N LYS A 2 -18.17 -10.09 48.91
CA LYS A 2 -16.88 -10.01 48.19
C LYS A 2 -16.88 -10.80 46.85
N LYS A 3 -17.56 -11.95 46.80
CA LYS A 3 -17.64 -12.76 45.58
C LYS A 3 -18.43 -12.08 44.46
N VAL A 4 -19.48 -11.34 44.82
CA VAL A 4 -20.31 -10.61 43.84
C VAL A 4 -19.52 -9.43 43.23
N ILE A 5 -18.73 -8.72 44.05
CA ILE A 5 -17.90 -7.60 43.60
C ILE A 5 -16.84 -8.10 42.62
N ILE A 6 -16.18 -9.23 42.92
CA ILE A 6 -15.17 -9.85 42.04
C ILE A 6 -15.78 -10.23 40.71
N LEU A 7 -16.99 -10.79 40.68
CA LEU A 7 -17.68 -11.14 39.43
C LEU A 7 -18.00 -9.91 38.57
N ILE A 8 -18.47 -8.84 39.21
CA ILE A 8 -18.79 -7.59 38.49
C ILE A 8 -17.52 -6.97 37.90
N VAL A 9 -16.42 -6.90 38.66
CA VAL A 9 -15.15 -6.37 38.20
C VAL A 9 -14.60 -7.23 37.05
N SER A 10 -14.68 -8.54 37.15
CA SER A 10 -14.23 -9.44 36.06
C SER A 10 -15.00 -9.22 34.78
N ALA A 11 -16.34 -9.05 34.88
CA ALA A 11 -17.20 -8.81 33.72
C ALA A 11 -16.82 -7.46 33.03
N LEU A 12 -16.58 -6.43 33.82
CA LEU A 12 -16.18 -5.12 33.30
C LEU A 12 -14.84 -5.17 32.57
N VAL A 13 -13.87 -5.92 33.11
CA VAL A 13 -12.55 -6.10 32.49
C VAL A 13 -12.69 -6.82 31.15
N LEU A 14 -13.51 -7.86 31.08
CA LEU A 14 -13.75 -8.61 29.85
C LEU A 14 -14.39 -7.75 28.76
N ILE A 15 -15.38 -6.93 29.13
CA ILE A 15 -16.06 -6.02 28.18
C ILE A 15 -15.07 -4.98 27.65
N ALA A 16 -14.29 -4.35 28.52
CA ALA A 16 -13.29 -3.37 28.12
C ALA A 16 -12.22 -3.98 27.21
N GLY A 17 -11.71 -5.16 27.57
CA GLY A 17 -10.71 -5.87 26.77
C GLY A 17 -11.23 -6.25 25.40
N GLY A 18 -12.47 -6.72 25.32
CA GLY A 18 -13.12 -7.03 24.03
C GLY A 18 -13.28 -5.80 23.14
N TYR A 19 -13.68 -4.68 23.72
CA TYR A 19 -13.83 -3.42 22.98
C TYR A 19 -12.50 -2.93 22.38
N PHE A 20 -11.45 -2.93 23.17
CA PHE A 20 -10.10 -2.53 22.68
C PHE A 20 -9.61 -3.47 21.57
N THR A 21 -9.85 -4.77 21.71
CA THR A 21 -9.46 -5.75 20.69
C THR A 21 -10.17 -5.51 19.36
N ILE A 22 -11.47 -5.22 19.40
CA ILE A 22 -12.25 -4.93 18.19
C ILE A 22 -11.76 -3.67 17.50
N GLU A 23 -11.47 -2.60 18.24
CA GLU A 23 -10.92 -1.37 17.65
C GLU A 23 -9.55 -1.62 17.01
N TYR A 24 -8.68 -2.34 17.68
CA TYR A 24 -7.36 -2.67 17.17
C TYR A 24 -7.46 -3.44 15.84
N LEU A 25 -8.34 -4.44 15.76
CA LEU A 25 -8.56 -5.21 14.55
C LEU A 25 -9.11 -4.35 13.41
N LYS A 26 -10.02 -3.42 13.71
CA LYS A 26 -10.55 -2.49 12.70
C LYS A 26 -9.46 -1.59 12.14
N HIS A 27 -8.58 -1.07 12.97
CA HIS A 27 -7.45 -0.26 12.52
C HIS A 27 -6.51 -1.06 11.62
N LYS A 28 -6.22 -2.31 11.97
CA LYS A 28 -5.40 -3.20 11.14
C LYS A 28 -6.05 -3.46 9.78
N GLU A 29 -7.34 -3.69 9.74
CA GLU A 29 -8.06 -3.90 8.49
C GLU A 29 -8.00 -2.68 7.58
N ILE A 30 -8.18 -1.50 8.14
CA ILE A 30 -8.12 -0.24 7.38
C ILE A 30 -6.70 -0.04 6.82
N GLU A 31 -5.67 -0.27 7.62
CA GLU A 31 -4.28 -0.17 7.17
C GLU A 31 -3.98 -1.17 6.06
N GLU A 32 -4.38 -2.44 6.24
CA GLU A 32 -4.17 -3.47 5.22
C GLU A 32 -4.88 -3.13 3.91
N LYS A 33 -6.11 -2.66 3.97
CA LYS A 33 -6.85 -2.25 2.78
C LYS A 33 -6.16 -1.09 2.07
N PHE A 34 -5.67 -0.12 2.85
CA PHE A 34 -4.94 1.01 2.29
C PHE A 34 -3.69 0.54 1.55
N TRP A 35 -2.84 -0.27 2.21
CA TRP A 35 -1.60 -0.75 1.61
C TRP A 35 -1.85 -1.62 0.38
N LYS A 36 -2.84 -2.51 0.44
CA LYS A 36 -3.20 -3.35 -0.71
C LYS A 36 -3.69 -2.53 -1.89
N ALA A 37 -4.49 -1.50 -1.63
CA ALA A 37 -4.96 -0.60 -2.69
C ALA A 37 -3.78 0.13 -3.33
N GLN A 38 -2.80 0.59 -2.53
CA GLN A 38 -1.62 1.26 -3.06
C GLN A 38 -0.73 0.30 -3.85
N GLU A 39 -0.58 -0.94 -3.37
CA GLU A 39 0.17 -1.97 -4.10
C GLU A 39 -0.41 -2.23 -5.49
N VAL A 40 -1.74 -2.32 -5.60
CA VAL A 40 -2.42 -2.50 -6.88
C VAL A 40 -2.14 -1.32 -7.82
N ARG A 41 -2.18 -0.10 -7.29
CA ARG A 41 -1.90 1.10 -8.09
C ARG A 41 -0.44 1.14 -8.55
N VAL A 42 0.50 0.78 -7.68
CA VAL A 42 1.92 0.70 -8.02
C VAL A 42 2.17 -0.38 -9.08
N GLU A 43 1.55 -1.55 -8.94
CA GLU A 43 1.65 -2.61 -9.93
C GLU A 43 1.13 -2.15 -11.30
N LYS A 44 0.00 -1.46 -11.33
CA LYS A 44 -0.57 -0.91 -12.55
C LYS A 44 0.39 0.08 -13.22
N TYR A 45 0.99 0.97 -12.43
CA TYR A 45 1.99 1.92 -12.91
C TYR A 45 3.21 1.19 -13.51
N ILE A 46 3.74 0.21 -12.79
CA ILE A 46 4.92 -0.54 -13.21
C ILE A 46 4.64 -1.32 -14.49
N HIS A 47 3.54 -2.04 -14.57
CA HIS A 47 3.19 -2.82 -15.76
C HIS A 47 2.98 -1.94 -16.99
N TYR A 48 2.47 -0.73 -16.81
CA TYR A 48 2.23 0.18 -17.91
C TYR A 48 3.50 0.90 -18.37
N ASN A 49 4.30 1.39 -17.42
CA ASN A 49 5.43 2.29 -17.72
C ASN A 49 6.77 1.59 -17.86
N ILE A 50 6.91 0.36 -17.39
CA ILE A 50 8.19 -0.37 -17.41
C ILE A 50 8.10 -1.56 -18.36
N LYS A 51 9.16 -1.75 -19.15
CA LYS A 51 9.24 -2.85 -20.12
C LYS A 51 9.67 -4.15 -19.45
N ASP A 52 9.19 -5.28 -20.00
CA ASP A 52 9.65 -6.62 -19.62
C ASP A 52 9.44 -6.97 -18.14
N VAL A 53 8.36 -6.48 -17.54
CA VAL A 53 8.00 -6.83 -16.15
C VAL A 53 7.36 -8.21 -16.12
N LYS A 54 8.01 -9.15 -15.44
CA LYS A 54 7.50 -10.51 -15.26
C LYS A 54 6.91 -10.72 -13.87
N SER A 55 7.51 -10.11 -12.86
CA SER A 55 7.04 -10.22 -11.48
C SER A 55 7.37 -8.95 -10.71
N ILE A 56 6.59 -8.67 -9.67
CA ILE A 56 6.80 -7.53 -8.78
C ILE A 56 6.79 -8.07 -7.35
N THR A 57 7.83 -7.73 -6.58
CA THR A 57 7.94 -8.14 -5.18
C THR A 57 8.02 -6.90 -4.32
N PHE A 58 7.08 -6.75 -3.38
CA PHE A 58 7.11 -5.68 -2.38
C PHE A 58 7.85 -6.18 -1.15
N THR A 59 8.87 -5.44 -0.71
CA THR A 59 9.72 -5.84 0.41
C THR A 59 9.38 -5.12 1.70
N GLU A 60 9.05 -3.83 1.64
CA GLU A 60 8.79 -3.02 2.83
C GLU A 60 7.65 -2.03 2.62
N ARG A 61 6.91 -1.81 3.69
CA ARG A 61 5.94 -0.74 3.83
C ARG A 61 6.48 0.21 4.88
N GLU A 62 6.81 1.44 4.48
CA GLU A 62 7.38 2.41 5.40
C GLU A 62 6.55 3.69 5.44
N THR A 63 6.62 4.39 6.57
CA THR A 63 6.10 5.74 6.68
C THR A 63 7.27 6.64 7.06
N SER A 64 7.51 7.70 6.27
CA SER A 64 8.61 8.61 6.55
C SER A 64 8.36 9.41 7.84
N PRO A 65 9.40 10.04 8.44
CA PRO A 65 9.19 10.92 9.59
C PRO A 65 8.21 12.07 9.32
N MET A 66 8.03 12.45 8.06
CA MET A 66 7.04 13.46 7.66
C MET A 66 5.64 12.90 7.46
N GLY A 67 5.44 11.60 7.70
CA GLY A 67 4.15 10.94 7.55
C GLY A 67 3.81 10.50 6.14
N ILE A 68 4.79 10.47 5.23
CA ILE A 68 4.58 10.05 3.85
C ILE A 68 4.76 8.52 3.73
N PRO A 69 3.70 7.77 3.37
CA PRO A 69 3.84 6.32 3.16
C PRO A 69 4.68 6.01 1.91
N ARG A 70 5.45 4.93 1.99
CA ARG A 70 6.30 4.48 0.89
C ARG A 70 6.23 2.96 0.76
N LEU A 71 6.19 2.48 -0.47
CA LEU A 71 6.30 1.05 -0.79
C LEU A 71 7.63 0.80 -1.47
N LYS A 72 8.39 -0.15 -0.93
CA LYS A 72 9.67 -0.57 -1.51
C LYS A 72 9.57 -1.96 -2.08
N GLY A 73 10.31 -2.22 -3.13
CA GLY A 73 10.33 -3.53 -3.74
C GLY A 73 11.31 -3.61 -4.91
N TYR A 74 11.19 -4.70 -5.65
CA TYR A 74 11.99 -4.92 -6.86
C TYR A 74 11.17 -5.74 -7.87
N ILE A 75 11.63 -5.78 -9.12
CA ILE A 75 10.94 -6.52 -10.18
C ILE A 75 11.80 -7.67 -10.70
N ASN A 76 11.14 -8.66 -11.33
CA ASN A 76 11.77 -9.79 -12.00
C ASN A 76 12.74 -10.59 -11.12
N ASN A 77 12.46 -10.69 -9.82
CA ASN A 77 13.31 -11.37 -8.84
C ASN A 77 14.75 -10.85 -8.82
N ASN A 78 14.97 -9.62 -9.26
CA ASN A 78 16.30 -9.01 -9.34
C ASN A 78 16.36 -7.80 -8.41
N GLN A 79 17.13 -7.91 -7.32
CA GLN A 79 17.25 -6.84 -6.32
C GLN A 79 17.93 -5.58 -6.86
N GLN A 80 18.64 -5.67 -7.98
CA GLN A 80 19.22 -4.51 -8.64
C GLN A 80 18.16 -3.65 -9.34
N LEU A 81 16.99 -4.24 -9.63
CA LEU A 81 15.86 -3.52 -10.22
C LEU A 81 14.89 -3.09 -9.12
N ASP A 82 15.40 -2.38 -8.13
CA ASP A 82 14.62 -1.93 -6.98
C ASP A 82 13.95 -0.58 -7.22
N PHE A 83 12.88 -0.35 -6.47
CA PHE A 83 12.11 0.89 -6.57
C PHE A 83 11.58 1.32 -5.21
N VAL A 84 11.22 2.60 -5.12
CA VAL A 84 10.48 3.17 -3.99
C VAL A 84 9.33 3.98 -4.55
N ALA A 85 8.11 3.57 -4.23
CA ALA A 85 6.90 4.27 -4.63
C ALA A 85 6.42 5.13 -3.45
N ARG A 86 6.43 6.45 -3.61
CA ARG A 86 6.00 7.39 -2.58
C ARG A 86 4.53 7.73 -2.78
N ILE A 87 3.75 7.60 -1.72
CA ILE A 87 2.32 7.85 -1.75
C ILE A 87 2.06 9.25 -1.19
N SER A 88 1.25 10.04 -1.88
CA SER A 88 0.88 11.36 -1.38
C SER A 88 0.11 11.26 -0.06
N THR A 89 0.35 12.18 0.86
CA THR A 89 -0.34 12.21 2.16
C THR A 89 -1.84 12.43 2.05
N THR A 90 -2.29 13.05 0.96
CA THR A 90 -3.71 13.38 0.76
C THR A 90 -4.37 12.53 -0.32
N GLU A 91 -3.59 11.77 -1.07
CA GLU A 91 -4.07 11.04 -2.23
C GLU A 91 -3.46 9.63 -2.29
N ASN A 92 -3.87 8.89 -3.28
CA ASN A 92 -3.30 7.59 -3.58
C ASN A 92 -2.03 7.74 -4.42
N PHE A 93 -1.27 6.65 -4.55
CA PHE A 93 -0.09 6.63 -5.41
C PHE A 93 -0.48 7.00 -6.85
N GLU A 94 0.28 7.91 -7.46
CA GLU A 94 0.08 8.35 -8.84
C GLU A 94 1.34 8.14 -9.70
N ASP A 95 2.38 8.92 -9.45
CA ASP A 95 3.58 8.92 -10.29
C ASP A 95 4.90 9.18 -9.53
N LYS A 96 4.84 9.28 -8.21
CA LYS A 96 6.03 9.53 -7.39
C LYS A 96 6.83 8.24 -7.19
N PHE A 97 7.55 7.86 -8.23
CA PHE A 97 8.25 6.58 -8.32
C PHE A 97 9.75 6.83 -8.49
N ASP A 98 10.52 6.38 -7.50
CA ASP A 98 11.97 6.41 -7.53
C ASP A 98 12.49 5.00 -7.79
N CYS A 99 13.54 4.87 -8.55
CA CYS A 99 14.07 3.56 -8.91
C CYS A 99 15.59 3.60 -9.10
N SER A 100 16.20 2.43 -9.15
CA SER A 100 17.63 2.30 -9.47
C SER A 100 17.90 2.73 -10.90
N ALA A 101 19.14 3.05 -11.21
CA ALA A 101 19.54 3.42 -12.55
C ALA A 101 19.25 2.31 -13.56
N GLU A 102 19.41 1.05 -13.16
CA GLU A 102 19.14 -0.10 -14.01
C GLU A 102 17.65 -0.22 -14.35
N LEU A 103 16.78 -0.06 -13.35
CA LEU A 103 15.35 -0.06 -13.57
C LEU A 103 14.91 1.13 -14.41
N GLY A 104 15.53 2.30 -14.19
CA GLY A 104 15.22 3.51 -14.95
C GLY A 104 15.42 3.36 -16.45
N LYS A 105 16.34 2.50 -16.88
CA LYS A 105 16.55 2.22 -18.30
C LYS A 105 15.38 1.49 -18.96
N LEU A 106 14.56 0.82 -18.17
CA LEU A 106 13.39 0.06 -18.64
C LEU A 106 12.10 0.90 -18.65
N ILE A 107 12.14 2.10 -18.10
CA ILE A 107 10.97 2.99 -18.05
C ILE A 107 10.68 3.56 -19.43
N LYS A 108 9.42 3.47 -19.83
CA LYS A 108 8.96 4.04 -21.11
C LYS A 108 8.82 5.56 -21.00
N ASP A 109 9.08 6.25 -22.09
CA ASP A 109 8.94 7.70 -22.17
C ASP A 109 7.87 8.05 -23.21
N PRO A 110 6.84 8.85 -22.87
CA PRO A 110 6.61 9.48 -21.56
C PRO A 110 5.96 8.51 -20.54
N GLU A 111 6.27 8.73 -19.26
CA GLU A 111 5.61 8.01 -18.18
C GLU A 111 4.19 8.54 -17.96
N LYS A 112 3.29 7.66 -17.52
CA LYS A 112 1.91 8.05 -17.22
C LYS A 112 1.57 7.75 -15.77
N SER A 113 0.84 8.67 -15.12
CA SER A 113 0.34 8.46 -13.78
C SER A 113 -0.77 7.40 -13.76
N VAL A 114 -1.10 6.89 -12.57
CA VAL A 114 -2.16 5.89 -12.42
C VAL A 114 -3.51 6.42 -12.92
N SER A 115 -3.82 7.69 -12.61
CA SER A 115 -5.07 8.32 -13.09
C SER A 115 -5.14 8.40 -14.61
N GLU A 116 -4.03 8.72 -15.27
CA GLU A 116 -3.97 8.75 -16.72
C GLU A 116 -4.18 7.36 -17.33
N ILE A 117 -3.57 6.34 -16.72
CA ILE A 117 -3.73 4.95 -17.15
C ILE A 117 -5.19 4.50 -17.03
N GLU A 118 -5.81 4.80 -15.89
CA GLU A 118 -7.22 4.45 -15.66
C GLU A 118 -8.15 5.16 -16.64
N ASN A 119 -7.89 6.42 -16.98
CA ASN A 119 -8.67 7.16 -17.95
C ASN A 119 -8.56 6.53 -19.36
N GLU A 120 -7.37 6.07 -19.75
CA GLU A 120 -7.20 5.37 -21.02
C GLU A 120 -7.96 4.04 -21.06
N GLU A 121 -7.94 3.30 -19.96
CA GLU A 121 -8.69 2.06 -19.84
C GLU A 121 -10.19 2.28 -19.99
N LYS A 122 -10.71 3.35 -19.36
CA LYS A 122 -12.13 3.72 -19.49
C LYS A 122 -12.51 4.09 -20.90
N LYS A 123 -11.65 4.82 -21.61
CA LYS A 123 -11.90 5.18 -23.01
C LYS A 123 -11.97 3.95 -23.90
N LYS A 124 -11.10 2.96 -23.68
CA LYS A 124 -11.12 1.71 -24.44
C LYS A 124 -12.41 0.91 -24.22
N ILE A 125 -12.94 0.95 -23.00
CA ILE A 125 -14.20 0.25 -22.67
C ILE A 125 -15.40 0.94 -23.33
N GLN A 126 -15.36 2.27 -23.50
CA GLN A 126 -16.44 3.04 -24.12
C GLN A 126 -16.43 2.99 -25.67
N GLU A 127 -15.35 2.56 -26.25
CA GLU A 127 -15.25 2.31 -27.68
C GLU A 127 -15.72 0.89 -28.00
#